data_968b45083d148b45300988f9547b0e76
#
_entry.id   968b45083d148b45300988f9547b0e76
#
_cell.length_a   1.000
_cell.length_b   1.000
_cell.length_c   1.000
_cell.angle_alpha   90.00
_cell.angle_beta   90.00
_cell.angle_gamma   90.00
#
_symmetry.space_group_name_H-M   'P 1'
#
loop_
_entity.id
_entity.type
_entity.pdbx_description
1 polymer ?
#
loop_
_entity_poly.entity_id
_entity_poly.type
_entity_poly.pdbx_seq_one_letter_code
_entity_poly.pdbx_strand_id
1 'polypeptide(L)'
;MGISVGIIGVGSFGPQFIKLFKVHPDVDRLALCDLKPDRLSRCSKAHQISETYSSLDDICKSDLDALAIFTQHWMHAPQAVQAMRAGKHVYTAVP
;
A
#
# COMPACT_ATOMS: atom_id res chain seq x y z
N MET A 1 -6.07 -6.99 18.48
CA MET A 1 -6.61 -7.26 17.15
C MET A 1 -5.90 -6.40 16.13
N GLY A 2 -5.30 -7.01 15.13
CA GLY A 2 -4.50 -6.27 14.17
C GLY A 2 -5.30 -5.82 12.95
N ILE A 3 -4.76 -4.86 12.22
CA ILE A 3 -5.33 -4.43 10.94
C ILE A 3 -4.40 -4.83 9.81
N SER A 4 -4.96 -5.00 8.62
CA SER A 4 -4.20 -5.29 7.42
C SER A 4 -4.12 -4.03 6.56
N VAL A 5 -2.91 -3.73 6.08
CA VAL A 5 -2.64 -2.50 5.33
C VAL A 5 -1.94 -2.83 4.02
N GLY A 6 -2.43 -2.24 2.93
CA GLY A 6 -1.77 -2.29 1.64
C GLY A 6 -1.10 -0.96 1.36
N ILE A 7 0.16 -0.99 0.94
CA ILE A 7 0.92 0.22 0.62
C ILE A 7 0.98 0.35 -0.90
N ILE A 8 0.45 1.45 -1.41
CA ILE A 8 0.39 1.73 -2.84
C ILE A 8 1.44 2.78 -3.19
N GLY A 9 2.32 2.43 -4.12
CA GLY A 9 3.41 3.29 -4.51
C GLY A 9 4.65 3.07 -3.66
N VAL A 10 5.50 2.15 -4.07
CA VAL A 10 6.72 1.79 -3.32
C VAL A 10 7.96 2.44 -3.91
N GLY A 11 7.78 3.64 -4.49
CA GLY A 11 8.88 4.42 -5.06
C GLY A 11 9.74 5.07 -3.99
N SER A 12 9.88 6.41 -4.05
CA SER A 12 10.80 7.12 -3.16
C SER A 12 10.30 7.24 -1.72
N PHE A 13 9.01 7.44 -1.51
CA PHE A 13 8.45 7.64 -0.16
C PHE A 13 7.99 6.33 0.48
N GLY A 14 7.38 5.44 -0.30
CA GLY A 14 6.79 4.22 0.23
C GLY A 14 7.71 3.42 1.13
N PRO A 15 8.97 3.16 0.71
CA PRO A 15 9.88 2.32 1.51
C PRO A 15 10.15 2.85 2.92
N GLN A 16 10.14 4.16 3.12
CA GLN A 16 10.36 4.74 4.45
C GLN A 16 9.22 4.39 5.41
N PHE A 17 8.00 4.32 4.89
CA PHE A 17 6.83 4.03 5.71
C PHE A 17 6.59 2.54 5.89
N ILE A 18 7.13 1.69 5.01
CA ILE A 18 7.01 0.24 5.15
C ILE A 18 7.53 -0.21 6.51
N LYS A 19 8.71 0.29 6.91
CA LYS A 19 9.30 -0.06 8.19
C LYS A 19 8.42 0.35 9.37
N LEU A 20 7.80 1.53 9.28
CA LEU A 20 6.92 2.02 10.34
C LEU A 20 5.69 1.14 10.50
N PHE A 21 5.05 0.79 9.39
CA PHE A 21 3.88 -0.10 9.43
C PHE A 21 4.26 -1.50 9.91
N LYS A 22 5.44 -1.98 9.52
CA LYS A 22 5.87 -3.33 9.86
C LYS A 22 6.11 -3.51 11.35
N VAL A 23 6.58 -2.48 12.04
CA VAL A 23 6.84 -2.53 13.49
C VAL A 23 5.66 -2.04 14.32
N HIS A 24 4.62 -1.54 13.69
CA HIS A 24 3.45 -1.04 14.42
C HIS A 24 2.68 -2.22 15.05
N PRO A 25 2.38 -2.17 16.35
CA PRO A 25 1.76 -3.32 17.02
C PRO A 25 0.36 -3.65 16.54
N ASP A 26 -0.35 -2.69 15.95
CA ASP A 26 -1.70 -2.90 15.45
C ASP A 26 -1.75 -3.37 14.00
N VAL A 27 -0.61 -3.41 13.29
CA VAL A 27 -0.53 -3.88 11.91
C VAL A 27 0.01 -5.30 11.89
N ASP A 28 -0.83 -6.26 11.52
CA ASP A 28 -0.43 -7.66 11.51
C ASP A 28 -0.27 -8.24 10.10
N ARG A 29 -0.64 -7.49 9.07
CA ARG A 29 -0.51 -7.92 7.67
C ARG A 29 -0.20 -6.72 6.80
N LEU A 30 0.84 -6.84 5.98
CA LEU A 30 1.22 -5.82 5.00
C LEU A 30 1.23 -6.37 3.60
N ALA A 31 0.76 -5.58 2.66
CA ALA A 31 0.84 -5.87 1.23
C ALA A 31 1.43 -4.67 0.51
N LEU A 32 2.02 -4.92 -0.65
CA LEU A 32 2.62 -3.88 -1.47
C LEU A 32 1.95 -3.82 -2.84
N CYS A 33 1.84 -2.63 -3.40
CA CYS A 33 1.29 -2.43 -4.73
C CYS A 33 2.09 -1.38 -5.47
N ASP A 34 2.49 -1.69 -6.71
CA ASP A 34 3.13 -0.73 -7.61
C ASP A 34 2.90 -1.19 -9.04
N LEU A 35 2.71 -0.22 -9.94
CA LEU A 35 2.56 -0.50 -11.36
C LEU A 35 3.87 -0.97 -12.01
N LYS A 36 5.01 -0.66 -11.40
CA LYS A 36 6.32 -1.06 -11.91
C LYS A 36 6.78 -2.33 -11.21
N PRO A 37 6.81 -3.47 -11.92
CA PRO A 37 7.12 -4.75 -11.28
C PRO A 37 8.54 -4.80 -10.69
N ASP A 38 9.49 -4.08 -11.27
CA ASP A 38 10.86 -4.05 -10.75
C ASP A 38 10.91 -3.44 -9.34
N ARG A 39 10.21 -2.31 -9.14
CA ARG A 39 10.15 -1.66 -7.83
C ARG A 39 9.42 -2.54 -6.82
N LEU A 40 8.32 -3.13 -7.26
CA LEU A 40 7.51 -4.00 -6.41
C LEU A 40 8.33 -5.20 -5.93
N SER A 41 9.02 -5.88 -6.85
CA SER A 41 9.85 -7.02 -6.53
C SER A 41 11.00 -6.65 -5.59
N ARG A 42 11.64 -5.52 -5.83
CA ARG A 42 12.76 -5.05 -5.00
C ARG A 42 12.31 -4.78 -3.56
N CYS A 43 11.21 -4.09 -3.40
CA CYS A 43 10.69 -3.79 -2.06
C CYS A 43 10.18 -5.04 -1.36
N SER A 44 9.53 -5.94 -2.09
CA SER A 44 9.06 -7.21 -1.55
C SER A 44 10.21 -7.99 -0.94
N LYS A 45 11.33 -8.09 -1.65
CA LYS A 45 12.51 -8.81 -1.17
C LYS A 45 13.20 -8.06 -0.03
N ALA A 46 13.34 -6.74 -0.16
CA ALA A 46 14.05 -5.94 0.84
C ALA A 46 13.35 -5.94 2.19
N HIS A 47 12.03 -5.99 2.21
CA HIS A 47 11.22 -5.92 3.44
C HIS A 47 10.55 -7.23 3.81
N GLN A 48 10.82 -8.30 3.05
CA GLN A 48 10.28 -9.63 3.31
C GLN A 48 8.75 -9.65 3.35
N ILE A 49 8.13 -8.97 2.38
CA ILE A 49 6.69 -8.93 2.23
C ILE A 49 6.32 -9.70 0.97
N SER A 50 5.62 -10.83 1.13
CA SER A 50 5.30 -11.71 0.01
C SER A 50 4.00 -11.32 -0.70
N GLU A 51 3.10 -10.61 -0.04
CA GLU A 51 1.82 -10.23 -0.62
C GLU A 51 2.00 -8.97 -1.47
N THR A 52 1.87 -9.10 -2.78
CA THR A 52 2.05 -8.00 -3.73
C THR A 52 0.93 -7.96 -4.75
N TYR A 53 0.64 -6.76 -5.23
CA TYR A 53 -0.37 -6.52 -6.25
C TYR A 53 0.20 -5.60 -7.32
N SER A 54 -0.08 -5.90 -8.57
CA SER A 54 0.46 -5.13 -9.69
C SER A 54 -0.48 -4.00 -10.16
N SER A 55 -1.69 -3.93 -9.61
CA SER A 55 -2.65 -2.89 -9.97
C SER A 55 -3.49 -2.47 -8.78
N LEU A 56 -4.01 -1.25 -8.85
CA LEU A 56 -4.92 -0.72 -7.85
C LEU A 56 -6.22 -1.54 -7.82
N ASP A 57 -6.71 -1.96 -8.97
CA ASP A 57 -7.93 -2.77 -9.04
C ASP A 57 -7.78 -4.06 -8.25
N ASP A 58 -6.65 -4.73 -8.40
CA ASP A 58 -6.40 -5.98 -7.70
C ASP A 58 -6.33 -5.80 -6.18
N ILE A 59 -5.61 -4.77 -5.73
CA ILE A 59 -5.48 -4.53 -4.30
C ILE A 59 -6.81 -4.07 -3.67
N CYS A 60 -7.63 -3.34 -4.43
CA CYS A 60 -8.96 -2.94 -3.96
C CYS A 60 -9.91 -4.12 -3.81
N LYS A 61 -9.70 -5.19 -4.56
CA LYS A 61 -10.50 -6.42 -4.45
C LYS A 61 -10.05 -7.33 -3.32
N SER A 62 -8.91 -7.03 -2.72
CA SER A 62 -8.38 -7.82 -1.60
C SER A 62 -9.22 -7.60 -0.34
N ASP A 63 -8.97 -8.42 0.68
CA ASP A 63 -9.64 -8.28 1.97
C ASP A 63 -8.86 -7.41 2.96
N LEU A 64 -7.94 -6.59 2.46
CA LEU A 64 -7.21 -5.65 3.29
C LEU A 64 -8.13 -4.58 3.90
N ASP A 65 -7.85 -4.20 5.14
CA ASP A 65 -8.68 -3.22 5.85
C ASP A 65 -8.43 -1.80 5.38
N ALA A 66 -7.18 -1.46 5.07
CA ALA A 66 -6.78 -0.08 4.75
C ALA A 66 -5.74 -0.05 3.64
N LEU A 67 -5.71 1.05 2.92
CA LEU A 67 -4.71 1.31 1.88
C LEU A 67 -4.00 2.63 2.18
N ALA A 68 -2.68 2.59 2.21
CA ALA A 68 -1.84 3.76 2.36
C ALA A 68 -1.28 4.14 0.99
N ILE A 69 -1.57 5.34 0.51
CA ILE A 69 -1.27 5.75 -0.85
C ILE A 69 -0.10 6.73 -0.86
N PHE A 70 0.99 6.33 -1.49
CA PHE A 70 2.22 7.12 -1.61
C PHE A 70 2.63 7.33 -3.06
N THR A 71 1.67 7.33 -3.97
CA THR A 71 1.91 7.55 -5.40
C THR A 71 2.12 9.03 -5.69
N GLN A 72 2.30 9.36 -6.97
CA GLN A 72 2.46 10.74 -7.38
C GLN A 72 1.25 11.58 -6.97
N HIS A 73 1.51 12.82 -6.60
CA HIS A 73 0.51 13.70 -6.01
C HIS A 73 -0.80 13.77 -6.79
N TRP A 74 -0.71 13.93 -8.10
CA TRP A 74 -1.91 14.07 -8.96
C TRP A 74 -2.75 12.79 -9.05
N MET A 75 -2.20 11.64 -8.62
CA MET A 75 -2.92 10.37 -8.63
C MET A 75 -3.66 10.09 -7.31
N HIS A 76 -3.39 10.85 -6.27
CA HIS A 76 -3.92 10.54 -4.94
C HIS A 76 -5.45 10.59 -4.88
N ALA A 77 -6.06 11.64 -5.42
CA ALA A 77 -7.51 11.80 -5.31
C ALA A 77 -8.29 10.68 -6.02
N PRO A 78 -8.02 10.36 -7.29
CA PRO A 78 -8.74 9.26 -7.93
C PRO A 78 -8.47 7.91 -7.30
N GLN A 79 -7.26 7.65 -6.82
CA GLN A 79 -6.94 6.40 -6.15
C GLN A 79 -7.64 6.30 -4.79
N ALA A 80 -7.68 7.38 -4.04
CA ALA A 80 -8.38 7.41 -2.76
C ALA A 80 -9.89 7.16 -2.95
N VAL A 81 -10.49 7.76 -3.96
CA VAL A 81 -11.91 7.55 -4.26
C VAL A 81 -12.18 6.08 -4.60
N GLN A 82 -11.34 5.48 -5.43
CA GLN A 82 -11.49 4.08 -5.80
C GLN A 82 -11.36 3.16 -4.58
N ALA A 83 -10.39 3.43 -3.71
CA ALA A 83 -10.20 2.64 -2.50
C ALA A 83 -11.39 2.76 -1.55
N MET A 84 -11.90 3.96 -1.36
CA MET A 84 -13.07 4.18 -0.50
C MET A 84 -14.32 3.49 -1.04
N ARG A 85 -14.52 3.50 -2.35
CA ARG A 85 -15.63 2.79 -2.98
C ARG A 85 -15.52 1.27 -2.80
N ALA A 86 -14.31 0.77 -2.64
CA ALA A 86 -14.07 -0.64 -2.36
C ALA A 86 -14.23 -0.99 -0.87
N GLY A 87 -14.62 -0.03 -0.05
CA GLY A 87 -14.82 -0.25 1.39
C GLY A 87 -13.56 -0.20 2.22
N LYS A 88 -12.47 0.36 1.67
CA LYS A 88 -11.19 0.45 2.38
C LYS A 88 -11.06 1.76 3.14
N HIS A 89 -10.40 1.71 4.29
CA HIS A 89 -9.92 2.92 4.93
C HIS A 89 -8.73 3.44 4.14
N VAL A 90 -8.63 4.75 3.97
CA VAL A 90 -7.59 5.34 3.14
C VAL A 90 -6.71 6.29 3.95
N TYR A 91 -5.41 6.11 3.81
CA TYR A 91 -4.40 7.01 4.35
C TYR A 91 -3.55 7.51 3.18
N THR A 92 -3.45 8.83 3.02
CA THR A 92 -2.62 9.42 1.97
C THR A 92 -1.52 10.24 2.60
N ALA A 93 -0.30 10.08 2.07
CA ALA A 93 0.80 10.97 2.44
C ALA A 93 0.65 12.26 1.65
N VAL A 94 0.68 13.38 2.34
CA VAL A 94 0.63 14.70 1.71
C VAL A 94 2.06 15.18 1.56
N PRO A 95 2.50 15.49 0.33
CA PRO A 95 3.84 16.02 0.13
C PRO A 95 4.01 17.41 0.72
#